data_d90243b38ddad348db76103ce9b70ee7
#
_entry.id   d90243b38ddad348db76103ce9b70ee7
#
_cell.length_a   1.000
_cell.length_b   1.000
_cell.length_c   1.000
_cell.angle_alpha   90.00
_cell.angle_beta   90.00
_cell.angle_gamma   90.00
#
_symmetry.space_group_name_H-M   'P 1'
#
loop_
_entity.id
_entity.type
_entity.pdbx_description
1 polymer ?
#
loop_
_entity_poly.entity_id
_entity_poly.type
_entity_poly.pdbx_seq_one_letter_code
_entity_poly.pdbx_strand_id
1 'polypeptide(L)'
;RHSVASRGLGDVYKRQLRDRFLKFRGLILNEINKIKGIFLNTDLGNSMPHTLNFGCHGISAESLLILLDLDGIAVSTGSACSSGAMEASPVLLAMGLSRAEAKSSLRVSWGWSTTEADIDFFCQRLTFHIQRLQENQITEKL
;
A
#
# COMPACT_ATOMS: atom_id res chain seq x y z
N ARG A 1 -16.77 -32.32 -21.20
CA ARG A 1 -17.91 -31.64 -20.57
C ARG A 1 -17.52 -31.28 -19.14
N HIS A 2 -17.00 -30.08 -18.91
CA HIS A 2 -16.79 -29.57 -17.54
C HIS A 2 -18.17 -29.34 -16.91
N SER A 3 -18.43 -30.01 -15.79
CA SER A 3 -19.71 -29.99 -15.11
C SER A 3 -20.04 -28.58 -14.58
N VAL A 4 -21.32 -28.21 -14.64
CA VAL A 4 -21.85 -26.94 -14.11
C VAL A 4 -21.54 -26.78 -12.61
N ALA A 5 -21.41 -27.87 -11.86
CA ALA A 5 -21.04 -27.92 -10.45
C ALA A 5 -19.61 -27.40 -10.18
N SER A 6 -18.64 -27.63 -11.08
CA SER A 6 -17.26 -27.16 -10.91
C SER A 6 -17.14 -25.65 -11.09
N ARG A 7 -18.00 -25.03 -11.91
CA ARG A 7 -18.06 -23.58 -12.07
C ARG A 7 -18.65 -22.89 -10.84
N GLY A 8 -19.67 -23.48 -10.21
CA GLY A 8 -20.27 -22.93 -8.98
C GLY A 8 -19.29 -22.89 -7.81
N LEU A 9 -18.47 -23.94 -7.62
CA LEU A 9 -17.43 -23.98 -6.57
C LEU A 9 -16.32 -22.92 -6.81
N GLY A 10 -15.92 -22.71 -8.07
CA GLY A 10 -14.95 -21.68 -8.42
C GLY A 10 -15.46 -20.27 -8.14
N ASP A 11 -16.75 -20.01 -8.37
CA ASP A 11 -17.37 -18.70 -8.11
C ASP A 11 -17.54 -18.42 -6.60
N VAL A 12 -17.85 -19.44 -5.80
CA VAL A 12 -17.90 -19.35 -4.33
C VAL A 12 -16.51 -19.02 -3.79
N TYR A 13 -15.47 -19.74 -4.24
CA TYR A 13 -14.10 -19.48 -3.83
C TYR A 13 -13.64 -18.06 -4.17
N LYS A 14 -13.92 -17.57 -5.37
CA LYS A 14 -13.58 -16.20 -5.80
C LYS A 14 -14.26 -15.14 -4.93
N ARG A 15 -15.55 -15.35 -4.55
CA ARG A 15 -16.25 -14.45 -3.65
C ARG A 15 -15.64 -14.42 -2.27
N GLN A 16 -15.36 -15.57 -1.67
CA GLN A 16 -14.74 -15.69 -0.36
C GLN A 16 -13.36 -15.01 -0.34
N LEU A 17 -12.56 -15.19 -1.39
CA LEU A 17 -11.25 -14.56 -1.53
C LEU A 17 -11.38 -13.03 -1.64
N ARG A 18 -12.35 -12.55 -2.42
CA ARG A 18 -12.66 -11.11 -2.54
C ARG A 18 -13.07 -10.51 -1.19
N ASP A 19 -13.95 -11.17 -0.45
CA ASP A 19 -14.43 -10.68 0.85
C ASP A 19 -13.29 -10.61 1.86
N ARG A 20 -12.40 -11.61 1.86
CA ARG A 20 -11.17 -11.60 2.67
C ARG A 20 -10.26 -10.44 2.28
N PHE A 21 -10.05 -10.18 1.00
CA PHE A 21 -9.23 -9.07 0.53
C PHE A 21 -9.82 -7.71 0.91
N LEU A 22 -11.15 -7.57 0.85
CA LEU A 22 -11.84 -6.37 1.30
C LEU A 22 -11.71 -6.17 2.82
N LYS A 23 -11.76 -7.26 3.60
CA LYS A 23 -11.48 -7.20 5.04
C LYS A 23 -10.08 -6.65 5.31
N PHE A 24 -9.05 -7.20 4.64
CA PHE A 24 -7.67 -6.74 4.80
C PHE A 24 -7.50 -5.27 4.39
N ARG A 25 -8.12 -4.86 3.29
CA ARG A 25 -8.16 -3.46 2.87
C ARG A 25 -8.76 -2.57 3.96
N GLY A 26 -9.85 -2.99 4.57
CA GLY A 26 -10.49 -2.28 5.67
C GLY A 26 -9.59 -2.13 6.90
N LEU A 27 -8.85 -3.18 7.28
CA LEU A 27 -7.89 -3.14 8.37
C LEU A 27 -6.77 -2.14 8.10
N ILE A 28 -6.17 -2.18 6.92
CA ILE A 28 -5.11 -1.24 6.53
C ILE A 28 -5.62 0.19 6.51
N LEU A 29 -6.78 0.45 5.90
CA LEU A 29 -7.38 1.79 5.84
C LEU A 29 -7.67 2.35 7.23
N ASN A 30 -8.16 1.51 8.14
CA ASN A 30 -8.42 1.91 9.53
C ASN A 30 -7.14 2.37 10.24
N GLU A 31 -6.01 1.69 10.00
CA GLU A 31 -4.74 2.06 10.62
C GLU A 31 -4.11 3.29 9.97
N ILE A 32 -4.03 3.35 8.64
CA ILE A 32 -3.40 4.48 7.96
C ILE A 32 -4.17 5.80 8.18
N ASN A 33 -5.49 5.75 8.33
CA ASN A 33 -6.31 6.94 8.63
C ASN A 33 -6.01 7.58 9.99
N LYS A 34 -5.34 6.86 10.90
CA LYS A 34 -4.88 7.41 12.18
C LYS A 34 -3.57 8.19 12.05
N ILE A 35 -2.85 8.03 10.95
CA ILE A 35 -1.55 8.64 10.72
C ILE A 35 -1.74 10.02 10.10
N LYS A 36 -1.17 11.04 10.74
CA LYS A 36 -1.22 12.42 10.22
C LYS A 36 -0.48 12.53 8.88
N GLY A 37 -1.09 13.20 7.92
CA GLY A 37 -0.49 13.48 6.62
C GLY A 37 -0.69 12.39 5.57
N ILE A 38 -1.41 11.32 5.87
CA ILE A 38 -1.79 10.30 4.87
C ILE A 38 -2.78 10.89 3.86
N PHE A 39 -2.58 10.51 2.61
CA PHE A 39 -3.54 10.71 1.52
C PHE A 39 -3.68 9.42 0.70
N LEU A 40 -4.90 9.15 0.24
CA LEU A 40 -5.23 7.95 -0.50
C LEU A 40 -5.31 8.26 -2.00
N ASN A 41 -4.60 7.46 -2.83
CA ASN A 41 -4.66 7.58 -4.29
C ASN A 41 -5.61 6.55 -4.92
N THR A 42 -5.95 5.48 -4.17
CA THR A 42 -6.83 4.41 -4.65
C THR A 42 -8.29 4.86 -4.66
N ASP A 43 -8.95 4.76 -5.81
CA ASP A 43 -10.41 4.82 -5.89
C ASP A 43 -11.00 3.51 -5.34
N LEU A 44 -11.56 3.57 -4.14
CA LEU A 44 -12.09 2.40 -3.43
C LEU A 44 -13.28 1.75 -4.15
N GLY A 45 -14.02 2.50 -4.96
CA GLY A 45 -15.17 2.00 -5.73
C GLY A 45 -14.79 1.20 -6.96
N ASN A 46 -13.67 1.59 -7.62
CA ASN A 46 -13.26 1.06 -8.93
C ASN A 46 -11.89 0.38 -8.94
N SER A 47 -11.36 0.00 -7.79
CA SER A 47 -10.04 -0.62 -7.68
C SER A 47 -10.09 -2.09 -7.31
N MET A 48 -8.99 -2.78 -7.59
CA MET A 48 -8.79 -4.16 -7.15
C MET A 48 -8.84 -4.26 -5.61
N PRO A 49 -9.51 -5.27 -5.05
CA PRO A 49 -9.70 -5.39 -3.60
C PRO A 49 -8.42 -5.71 -2.82
N HIS A 50 -7.35 -6.11 -3.49
CA HIS A 50 -6.11 -6.61 -2.93
C HIS A 50 -4.91 -5.68 -3.15
N THR A 51 -5.17 -4.41 -3.42
CA THR A 51 -4.12 -3.40 -3.56
C THR A 51 -4.59 -2.04 -3.04
N LEU A 52 -3.67 -1.29 -2.47
CA LEU A 52 -3.84 0.10 -2.07
C LEU A 52 -2.64 0.91 -2.53
N ASN A 53 -2.90 2.13 -2.98
CA ASN A 53 -1.88 3.15 -3.20
C ASN A 53 -2.24 4.36 -2.34
N PHE A 54 -1.31 4.77 -1.50
CA PHE A 54 -1.44 5.92 -0.59
C PHE A 54 -0.09 6.57 -0.39
N GLY A 55 -0.07 7.80 0.06
CA GLY A 55 1.15 8.50 0.42
C GLY A 55 1.06 9.18 1.77
N CYS A 56 2.18 9.70 2.23
CA CYS A 56 2.27 10.51 3.43
C CYS A 56 3.04 11.79 3.12
N HIS A 57 2.40 12.94 3.27
CA HIS A 57 3.02 14.23 2.98
C HIS A 57 4.34 14.41 3.72
N GLY A 58 5.37 14.79 2.96
CA GLY A 58 6.71 15.01 3.48
C GLY A 58 7.55 13.75 3.71
N ILE A 59 6.99 12.55 3.60
CA ILE A 59 7.74 11.30 3.78
C ILE A 59 8.18 10.74 2.42
N SER A 60 9.46 10.39 2.31
CA SER A 60 9.99 9.70 1.13
C SER A 60 9.48 8.25 1.11
N ALA A 61 8.79 7.87 0.03
CA ALA A 61 8.36 6.48 -0.16
C ALA A 61 9.54 5.53 -0.34
N GLU A 62 10.67 6.01 -0.86
CA GLU A 62 11.92 5.24 -0.96
C GLU A 62 12.48 4.89 0.42
N SER A 63 12.58 5.88 1.32
CA SER A 63 13.02 5.63 2.69
C SER A 63 12.10 4.65 3.41
N LEU A 64 10.80 4.80 3.24
CA LEU A 64 9.81 3.92 3.84
C LEU A 64 9.87 2.50 3.26
N LEU A 65 10.08 2.36 1.94
CA LEU A 65 10.27 1.08 1.28
C LEU A 65 11.49 0.34 1.85
N ILE A 66 12.64 1.01 1.98
CA ILE A 66 13.87 0.43 2.53
C ILE A 66 13.66 -0.04 3.97
N LEU A 67 13.00 0.77 4.80
CA LEU A 67 12.74 0.42 6.20
C LEU A 67 11.79 -0.78 6.33
N LEU A 68 10.76 -0.85 5.49
CA LEU A 68 9.84 -1.99 5.46
C LEU A 68 10.52 -3.26 4.92
N ASP A 69 11.39 -3.14 3.92
CA ASP A 69 12.17 -4.25 3.37
C ASP A 69 13.11 -4.85 4.42
N LEU A 70 13.75 -4.03 5.26
CA LEU A 70 14.56 -4.48 6.40
C LEU A 70 13.72 -5.26 7.44
N ASP A 71 12.43 -4.99 7.54
CA ASP A 71 11.49 -5.76 8.37
C ASP A 71 10.96 -7.02 7.65
N GLY A 72 11.38 -7.29 6.42
CA GLY A 72 10.90 -8.42 5.60
C GLY A 72 9.56 -8.16 4.92
N ILE A 73 9.16 -6.90 4.76
CA ILE A 73 7.89 -6.48 4.13
C ILE A 73 8.17 -5.89 2.76
N ALA A 74 7.79 -6.60 1.70
CA ALA A 74 7.93 -6.15 0.32
C ALA A 74 6.77 -5.23 -0.08
N VAL A 75 7.09 -4.02 -0.51
CA VAL A 75 6.15 -3.01 -1.03
C VAL A 75 6.72 -2.39 -2.32
N SER A 76 5.96 -1.52 -2.98
CA SER A 76 6.42 -0.86 -4.22
C SER A 76 6.10 0.63 -4.19
N THR A 77 6.99 1.43 -4.77
CA THR A 77 6.78 2.87 -4.95
C THR A 77 6.16 3.23 -6.30
N GLY A 78 5.91 2.24 -7.16
CA GLY A 78 5.30 2.45 -8.48
C GLY A 78 6.21 3.11 -9.52
N SER A 79 7.45 3.46 -9.16
CA SER A 79 8.46 3.93 -10.12
C SER A 79 9.38 2.77 -10.53
N ALA A 80 9.61 2.60 -11.82
CA ALA A 80 10.64 1.67 -12.31
C ALA A 80 12.02 2.28 -12.01
N CYS A 81 12.89 1.50 -11.35
CA CYS A 81 14.30 1.87 -11.16
C CYS A 81 15.06 1.81 -12.49
N SER A 82 14.99 2.86 -13.29
CA SER A 82 15.68 2.87 -14.59
C SER A 82 17.05 3.55 -14.61
N SER A 83 17.53 4.15 -13.51
CA SER A 83 18.86 4.79 -13.49
C SER A 83 19.32 5.29 -12.11
N GLY A 84 19.06 4.55 -11.04
CA GLY A 84 19.63 4.87 -9.71
C GLY A 84 19.01 6.04 -8.95
N ALA A 85 18.08 6.80 -9.55
CA ALA A 85 17.25 7.78 -8.86
C ALA A 85 15.78 7.41 -9.04
N MET A 86 15.04 7.35 -7.93
CA MET A 86 13.60 7.08 -8.01
C MET A 86 12.85 8.26 -8.60
N GLU A 87 12.35 8.10 -9.82
CA GLU A 87 11.50 9.07 -10.46
C GLU A 87 10.04 8.95 -9.98
N ALA A 88 9.30 10.06 -10.08
CA ALA A 88 7.87 10.05 -9.78
C ALA A 88 7.12 9.14 -10.76
N SER A 89 6.18 8.33 -10.27
CA SER A 89 5.38 7.44 -11.10
C SER A 89 4.62 8.21 -12.18
N PRO A 90 4.80 7.88 -13.48
CA PRO A 90 4.06 8.53 -14.58
C PRO A 90 2.54 8.36 -14.43
N VAL A 91 2.10 7.23 -13.88
CA VAL A 91 0.68 6.94 -13.61
C VAL A 91 0.11 7.92 -12.59
N LEU A 92 0.80 8.12 -11.47
CA LEU A 92 0.35 9.04 -10.42
C LEU A 92 0.35 10.49 -10.90
N LEU A 93 1.35 10.88 -11.70
CA LEU A 93 1.37 12.22 -12.33
C LEU A 93 0.19 12.40 -13.30
N ALA A 94 -0.13 11.38 -14.09
CA ALA A 94 -1.28 11.40 -15.01
C ALA A 94 -2.62 11.44 -14.26
N MET A 95 -2.67 10.93 -13.03
CA MET A 95 -3.83 11.04 -12.13
C MET A 95 -3.96 12.43 -11.49
N GLY A 96 -3.00 13.35 -11.72
CA GLY A 96 -3.04 14.71 -11.22
C GLY A 96 -2.26 14.97 -9.93
N LEU A 97 -1.50 13.98 -9.42
CA LEU A 97 -0.63 14.19 -8.28
C LEU A 97 0.56 15.08 -8.64
N SER A 98 1.00 15.89 -7.69
CA SER A 98 2.27 16.61 -7.80
C SER A 98 3.45 15.62 -7.77
N ARG A 99 4.62 16.06 -8.23
CA ARG A 99 5.85 15.22 -8.14
C ARG A 99 6.18 14.84 -6.69
N ALA A 100 5.96 15.73 -5.73
CA ALA A 100 6.20 15.48 -4.32
C ALA A 100 5.26 14.39 -3.78
N GLU A 101 3.97 14.47 -4.08
CA GLU A 101 2.98 13.46 -3.70
C GLU A 101 3.26 12.11 -4.36
N ALA A 102 3.60 12.09 -5.65
CA ALA A 102 3.95 10.87 -6.35
C ALA A 102 5.20 10.17 -5.74
N LYS A 103 6.22 10.94 -5.32
CA LYS A 103 7.42 10.43 -4.63
C LYS A 103 7.17 10.01 -3.17
N SER A 104 6.09 10.47 -2.58
CA SER A 104 5.65 10.08 -1.24
C SER A 104 4.69 8.90 -1.25
N SER A 105 4.36 8.37 -2.42
CA SER A 105 3.33 7.36 -2.61
C SER A 105 3.88 5.94 -2.64
N LEU A 106 3.23 5.05 -1.90
CA LEU A 106 3.55 3.65 -1.74
C LEU A 106 2.39 2.79 -2.24
N ARG A 107 2.69 1.69 -2.94
CA ARG A 107 1.72 0.68 -3.33
C ARG A 107 1.92 -0.59 -2.50
N VAL A 108 0.87 -1.01 -1.85
CA VAL A 108 0.81 -2.24 -1.06
C VAL A 108 -0.15 -3.22 -1.74
N SER A 109 0.26 -4.47 -1.85
CA SER A 109 -0.56 -5.53 -2.43
C SER A 109 -0.49 -6.78 -1.55
N TRP A 110 -1.57 -7.54 -1.52
CA TRP A 110 -1.65 -8.81 -0.78
C TRP A 110 -2.28 -9.89 -1.65
N GLY A 111 -2.03 -11.13 -1.29
CA GLY A 111 -2.42 -12.27 -2.08
C GLY A 111 -3.17 -13.33 -1.28
N TRP A 112 -3.40 -14.46 -1.92
CA TRP A 112 -4.12 -15.60 -1.34
C TRP A 112 -3.41 -16.19 -0.12
N SER A 113 -2.09 -16.12 -0.05
CA SER A 113 -1.27 -16.61 1.07
C SER A 113 -1.14 -15.62 2.22
N THR A 114 -1.47 -14.33 2.01
CA THR A 114 -1.39 -13.31 3.05
C THR A 114 -2.36 -13.62 4.18
N THR A 115 -1.88 -13.54 5.41
CA THR A 115 -2.67 -13.76 6.63
C THR A 115 -3.08 -12.44 7.29
N GLU A 116 -4.03 -12.50 8.23
CA GLU A 116 -4.38 -11.33 9.04
C GLU A 116 -3.21 -10.88 9.91
N ALA A 117 -2.40 -11.82 10.42
CA ALA A 117 -1.19 -11.50 11.17
C ALA A 117 -0.15 -10.74 10.34
N ASP A 118 -0.02 -11.05 9.03
CA ASP A 118 0.85 -10.30 8.13
C ASP A 118 0.35 -8.86 7.95
N ILE A 119 -0.96 -8.66 7.84
CA ILE A 119 -1.57 -7.33 7.74
C ILE A 119 -1.35 -6.53 9.02
N ASP A 120 -1.57 -7.13 10.19
CA ASP A 120 -1.34 -6.50 11.49
C ASP A 120 0.13 -6.11 11.65
N PHE A 121 1.05 -7.00 11.31
CA PHE A 121 2.48 -6.72 11.35
C PHE A 121 2.87 -5.57 10.40
N PHE A 122 2.37 -5.60 9.17
CA PHE A 122 2.56 -4.50 8.22
C PHE A 122 2.07 -3.17 8.80
N CYS A 123 0.86 -3.11 9.33
CA CYS A 123 0.29 -1.89 9.89
C CYS A 123 1.11 -1.34 11.05
N GLN A 124 1.58 -2.21 11.96
CA GLN A 124 2.44 -1.82 13.07
C GLN A 124 3.77 -1.24 12.59
N ARG A 125 4.44 -1.91 11.65
CA ARG A 125 5.74 -1.45 11.13
C ARG A 125 5.62 -0.17 10.31
N LEU A 126 4.58 -0.06 9.48
CA LEU A 126 4.27 1.14 8.71
C LEU A 126 4.09 2.36 9.64
N THR A 127 3.24 2.24 10.65
CA THR A 127 2.98 3.32 11.61
C THR A 127 4.25 3.72 12.35
N PHE A 128 5.02 2.75 12.84
CA PHE A 128 6.29 2.99 13.54
C PHE A 128 7.28 3.77 12.67
N HIS A 129 7.48 3.34 11.42
CA HIS A 129 8.45 3.99 10.53
C HIS A 129 8.01 5.39 10.10
N ILE A 130 6.73 5.60 9.80
CA ILE A 130 6.23 6.93 9.44
C ILE A 130 6.40 7.90 10.61
N GLN A 131 6.03 7.51 11.83
CA GLN A 131 6.20 8.35 13.01
C GLN A 131 7.66 8.74 13.23
N ARG A 132 8.57 7.75 13.15
CA ARG A 132 10.01 8.00 13.29
C ARG A 132 10.56 8.95 12.22
N LEU A 133 10.12 8.80 10.97
CA LEU A 133 10.54 9.70 9.89
C LEU A 133 9.99 11.12 10.08
N GLN A 134 8.76 11.26 10.60
CA GLN A 134 8.17 12.56 10.90
C GLN A 134 8.91 13.26 12.05
N GLU A 135 9.29 12.54 13.10
CA GLU A 135 10.07 13.09 14.25
C GLU A 135 11.45 13.57 13.81
N ASN A 136 12.16 12.82 12.98
CA ASN A 136 13.47 13.22 12.47
C ASN A 136 13.43 14.52 11.65
N GLN A 137 12.37 14.73 10.85
CA GLN A 137 12.21 15.97 10.09
C GLN A 137 11.96 17.21 10.96
N ILE A 138 11.38 17.03 12.12
CA ILE A 138 11.17 18.13 13.08
C ILE A 138 12.51 18.51 13.71
N THR A 139 13.34 17.51 14.03
CA THR A 139 14.65 17.72 14.65
C THR A 139 15.65 18.40 13.71
N GLU A 140 15.61 18.11 12.39
CA GLU A 140 16.48 18.75 11.38
C GLU A 140 16.11 20.21 11.07
N LYS A 141 14.94 20.68 11.48
CA LYS A 141 14.44 22.05 11.24
C LYS A 141 14.67 22.99 12.43
N LEU A 142 15.22 22.50 13.54
CA LEU A 142 15.59 23.23 14.75
C LEU A 142 17.08 23.56 14.80
#